data_191c58722523d66b96426ac86ab9923e
#
_entry.id   191c58722523d66b96426ac86ab9923e
#
_cell.length_a   1.000
_cell.length_b   1.000
_cell.length_c   1.000
_cell.angle_alpha   90.00
_cell.angle_beta   90.00
_cell.angle_gamma   90.00
#
_symmetry.space_group_name_H-M   'P 1'
#
loop_
_entity.id
_entity.type
_entity.pdbx_description
1 polymer ?
#
loop_
_entity_poly.entity_id
_entity_poly.type
_entity_poly.pdbx_seq_one_letter_code
_entity_poly.pdbx_strand_id
1 'polypeptide(L)'
;MIRQTHDAPFSQRQLRVGELIKQSLGQILLRDEAKIPGLETKNVTVTEVRMSPDLKNAKAYVIPLGGKDTEKTVNVLTEFSYRIRKALSKKIDMKFLPKVYFVGDKSFDYAEKIEKLIEENK
;
A
#
# COMPACT_ATOMS: atom_id res chain seq x y z
N MET A 1 21.44 15.28 12.53
CA MET A 1 21.03 14.58 12.08
C MET A 1 21.40 14.23 11.19
N ILE A 2 21.80 14.20 10.99
CA ILE A 2 21.75 13.97 10.11
C ILE A 2 21.61 12.94 9.72
N ARG A 3 21.48 12.32 10.02
CA ARG A 3 21.11 11.36 9.62
C ARG A 3 20.22 11.30 8.80
N GLN A 4 19.67 11.82 8.92
CA GLN A 4 18.69 11.87 8.30
C GLN A 4 18.72 12.11 6.99
N THR A 5 19.46 12.68 6.60
CA THR A 5 19.45 13.06 5.27
C THR A 5 19.67 11.94 4.35
N HIS A 6 20.43 10.98 4.70
CA HIS A 6 20.60 9.92 3.78
C HIS A 6 19.54 8.92 3.93
N ASP A 7 18.75 9.04 4.89
CA ASP A 7 17.55 8.38 4.84
C ASP A 7 16.76 8.97 3.76
N ALA A 8 17.45 9.53 2.89
CA ALA A 8 17.05 9.97 1.66
C ALA A 8 15.64 10.27 1.64
N PRO A 9 15.28 11.31 2.20
CA PRO A 9 13.91 11.67 2.21
C PRO A 9 13.42 11.70 0.78
N PHE A 10 12.22 11.27 0.60
CA PHE A 10 11.58 11.34 -0.71
C PHE A 10 11.44 12.80 -1.11
N SER A 11 11.51 13.08 -2.42
CA SER A 11 11.27 14.41 -2.92
C SER A 11 9.81 14.81 -2.70
N GLN A 12 9.52 16.10 -2.75
CA GLN A 12 8.16 16.59 -2.67
C GLN A 12 7.28 15.94 -3.73
N ARG A 13 7.83 15.76 -4.92
CA ARG A 13 7.09 15.15 -6.02
C ARG A 13 6.77 13.69 -5.73
N GLN A 14 7.73 12.94 -5.18
CA GLN A 14 7.49 11.56 -4.77
C GLN A 14 6.38 11.49 -3.73
N LEU A 15 6.40 12.38 -2.75
CA LEU A 15 5.40 12.40 -1.69
C LEU A 15 4.01 12.75 -2.21
N ARG A 16 3.91 13.73 -3.09
CA ARG A 16 2.62 14.12 -3.67
C ARG A 16 2.01 13.01 -4.51
N VAL A 17 2.82 12.43 -5.39
CA VAL A 17 2.33 11.35 -6.25
C VAL A 17 1.99 10.14 -5.41
N GLY A 18 2.81 9.82 -4.41
CA GLY A 18 2.53 8.71 -3.49
C GLY A 18 1.21 8.88 -2.77
N GLU A 19 0.92 10.09 -2.29
CA GLU A 19 -0.32 10.37 -1.58
C GLU A 19 -1.52 10.27 -2.53
N LEU A 20 -1.38 10.76 -3.75
CA LEU A 20 -2.43 10.67 -4.76
C LEU A 20 -2.76 9.21 -5.09
N ILE A 21 -1.72 8.40 -5.29
CA ILE A 21 -1.89 6.97 -5.58
C ILE A 21 -2.54 6.28 -4.37
N LYS A 22 -2.09 6.59 -3.16
CA LYS A 22 -2.64 6.01 -1.94
C LYS A 22 -4.13 6.26 -1.82
N GLN A 23 -4.55 7.50 -1.98
CA GLN A 23 -5.96 7.85 -1.88
C GLN A 23 -6.79 7.17 -2.96
N SER A 24 -6.28 7.13 -4.18
CA SER A 24 -6.97 6.50 -5.29
C SER A 24 -7.11 5.00 -5.10
N LEU A 25 -6.02 4.34 -4.66
CA LEU A 25 -6.07 2.91 -4.35
C LEU A 25 -7.06 2.62 -3.22
N GLY A 26 -7.07 3.48 -2.20
CA GLY A 26 -8.01 3.33 -1.10
C GLY A 26 -9.45 3.33 -1.57
N GLN A 27 -9.80 4.24 -2.48
CA GLN A 27 -11.14 4.30 -3.04
C GLN A 27 -11.47 3.08 -3.90
N ILE A 28 -10.51 2.65 -4.71
CA ILE A 28 -10.68 1.48 -5.57
C ILE A 28 -10.99 0.25 -4.74
N LEU A 29 -10.24 0.05 -3.66
CA LEU A 29 -10.44 -1.11 -2.80
C LEU A 29 -11.72 -1.00 -1.99
N LEU A 30 -12.01 0.17 -1.46
CA LEU A 30 -13.21 0.39 -0.66
C LEU A 30 -14.49 0.13 -1.46
N ARG A 31 -14.51 0.55 -2.72
CA ARG A 31 -15.67 0.44 -3.60
C ARG A 31 -15.63 -0.77 -4.52
N ASP A 32 -14.60 -1.60 -4.38
CA ASP A 32 -14.39 -2.78 -5.24
C ASP A 32 -14.45 -2.42 -6.73
N GLU A 33 -13.83 -1.31 -7.08
CA GLU A 33 -13.87 -0.83 -8.47
C GLU A 33 -13.07 -1.69 -9.42
N ALA A 34 -12.10 -2.43 -8.91
CA ALA A 34 -11.29 -3.34 -9.72
C ALA A 34 -11.93 -4.72 -9.90
N LYS A 35 -13.00 -5.01 -9.14
CA LYS A 35 -13.72 -6.28 -9.23
C LYS A 35 -12.79 -7.49 -9.05
N ILE A 36 -12.08 -7.51 -7.93
CA ILE A 36 -11.12 -8.57 -7.67
C ILE A 36 -11.85 -9.79 -7.10
N PRO A 37 -11.78 -10.94 -7.78
CA PRO A 37 -12.48 -12.12 -7.29
C PRO A 37 -11.78 -12.72 -6.07
N GLY A 38 -12.56 -13.27 -5.16
CA GLY A 38 -12.02 -13.99 -4.00
C GLY A 38 -11.45 -13.13 -2.91
N LEU A 39 -11.65 -11.82 -2.96
CA LEU A 39 -11.11 -10.92 -1.95
C LEU A 39 -12.11 -9.80 -1.66
N GLU A 40 -12.43 -9.64 -0.38
CA GLU A 40 -13.24 -8.50 0.08
C GLU A 40 -12.34 -7.28 0.18
N THR A 41 -12.18 -6.56 -0.92
CA THR A 41 -11.20 -5.47 -0.98
C THR A 41 -11.52 -4.32 -0.03
N LYS A 42 -12.79 -4.15 0.36
CA LYS A 42 -13.16 -3.12 1.34
C LYS A 42 -12.50 -3.33 2.69
N ASN A 43 -12.04 -4.58 2.96
CA ASN A 43 -11.37 -4.90 4.21
C ASN A 43 -9.86 -4.76 4.14
N VAL A 44 -9.34 -4.25 3.04
CA VAL A 44 -7.91 -4.04 2.85
C VAL A 44 -7.61 -2.55 2.93
N THR A 45 -6.70 -2.18 3.81
CA THR A 45 -6.29 -0.78 3.96
C THR A 45 -4.93 -0.57 3.31
N VAL A 46 -4.81 0.48 2.52
CA VAL A 46 -3.52 0.93 2.00
C VAL A 46 -2.95 1.88 3.05
N THR A 47 -1.87 1.48 3.69
CA THR A 47 -1.30 2.26 4.79
C THR A 47 -0.29 3.30 4.31
N GLU A 48 0.39 3.00 3.22
CA GLU A 48 1.40 3.90 2.69
C GLU A 48 1.70 3.55 1.24
N VAL A 49 2.07 4.54 0.43
CA VAL A 49 2.58 4.32 -0.92
C VAL A 49 3.90 5.07 -1.05
N ARG A 50 4.95 4.34 -1.41
CA ARG A 50 6.28 4.91 -1.64
C ARG A 50 6.61 4.86 -3.12
N MET A 51 6.94 6.02 -3.67
CA MET A 51 7.28 6.13 -5.08
C MET A 51 8.78 6.02 -5.28
N SER A 52 9.18 5.42 -6.41
CA SER A 52 10.58 5.48 -6.83
C SER A 52 10.91 6.92 -7.27
N PRO A 53 12.20 7.31 -7.28
CA PRO A 53 12.57 8.67 -7.65
C PRO A 53 12.12 9.07 -9.05
N ASP A 54 12.08 8.11 -10.00
CA ASP A 54 11.65 8.36 -11.37
C ASP A 54 10.12 8.27 -11.52
N LEU A 55 9.39 8.01 -10.44
CA LEU A 55 7.94 7.89 -10.40
C LEU A 55 7.37 6.75 -11.26
N LYS A 56 8.22 5.80 -11.64
CA LYS A 56 7.78 4.67 -12.46
C LYS A 56 7.25 3.51 -11.65
N ASN A 57 7.60 3.44 -10.38
CA ASN A 57 7.18 2.34 -9.50
C ASN A 57 6.58 2.87 -8.22
N ALA A 58 5.47 2.27 -7.83
CA ALA A 58 4.77 2.60 -6.60
C ALA A 58 4.70 1.34 -5.73
N LYS A 59 5.26 1.40 -4.54
CA LYS A 59 5.18 0.31 -3.58
C LYS A 59 4.04 0.63 -2.61
N ALA A 60 2.97 -0.14 -2.68
CA ALA A 60 1.80 0.07 -1.85
C ALA A 60 1.80 -0.92 -0.68
N TYR A 61 1.85 -0.38 0.52
CA TYR A 61 1.79 -1.19 1.74
C TYR A 61 0.33 -1.38 2.13
N VAL A 62 -0.05 -2.63 2.35
CA VAL A 62 -1.44 -2.97 2.65
C VAL A 62 -1.54 -3.85 3.88
N ILE A 63 -2.67 -3.76 4.55
CA ILE A 63 -2.98 -4.62 5.67
C ILE A 63 -4.46 -4.99 5.61
N PRO A 64 -4.80 -6.30 5.68
CA PRO A 64 -6.21 -6.70 5.73
C PRO A 64 -6.78 -6.49 7.12
N LEU A 65 -8.10 -6.43 7.21
CA LEU A 65 -8.80 -6.28 8.47
C LEU A 65 -8.36 -7.38 9.44
N GLY A 66 -7.97 -6.98 10.64
CA GLY A 66 -7.49 -7.92 11.65
C GLY A 66 -6.06 -8.38 11.46
N GLY A 67 -5.40 -7.97 10.38
CA GLY A 67 -4.01 -8.33 10.12
C GLY A 67 -3.78 -9.80 9.78
N LYS A 68 -4.84 -10.53 9.50
CA LYS A 68 -4.74 -11.97 9.17
C LYS A 68 -4.64 -12.17 7.67
N ASP A 69 -3.92 -13.23 7.28
CA ASP A 69 -3.79 -13.61 5.88
C ASP A 69 -3.22 -12.50 5.01
N THR A 70 -2.30 -11.71 5.57
CA THR A 70 -1.69 -10.59 4.85
C THR A 70 -1.01 -11.06 3.57
N GLU A 71 -0.26 -12.16 3.66
CA GLU A 71 0.46 -12.69 2.51
C GLU A 71 -0.50 -13.14 1.40
N LYS A 72 -1.58 -13.82 1.79
CA LYS A 72 -2.61 -14.24 0.83
C LYS A 72 -3.24 -13.01 0.16
N THR A 73 -3.54 -11.98 0.93
CA THR A 73 -4.10 -10.74 0.42
C THR A 73 -3.16 -10.10 -0.60
N VAL A 74 -1.86 -10.01 -0.27
CA VAL A 74 -0.86 -9.46 -1.17
C VAL A 74 -0.78 -10.27 -2.45
N ASN A 75 -0.82 -11.59 -2.35
CA ASN A 75 -0.75 -12.46 -3.52
C ASN A 75 -1.94 -12.26 -4.46
N VAL A 76 -3.14 -12.13 -3.90
CA VAL A 76 -4.35 -11.90 -4.71
C VAL A 76 -4.28 -10.53 -5.39
N LEU A 77 -3.89 -9.48 -4.65
CA LEU A 77 -3.75 -8.15 -5.22
C LEU A 77 -2.70 -8.13 -6.33
N THR A 78 -1.61 -8.86 -6.14
CA THR A 78 -0.55 -8.93 -7.14
C THR A 78 -1.04 -9.67 -8.40
N GLU A 79 -1.76 -10.75 -8.21
CA GLU A 79 -2.30 -11.52 -9.33
C GLU A 79 -3.24 -10.67 -10.19
N PHE A 80 -4.07 -9.84 -9.55
CA PHE A 80 -5.04 -9.01 -10.24
C PHE A 80 -4.62 -7.53 -10.32
N SER A 81 -3.32 -7.26 -10.22
CA SER A 81 -2.83 -5.89 -10.25
C SER A 81 -3.17 -5.16 -11.54
N TYR A 82 -3.33 -5.88 -12.64
CA TYR A 82 -3.72 -5.28 -13.91
C TYR A 82 -5.12 -4.65 -13.84
N ARG A 83 -6.03 -5.25 -13.07
CA ARG A 83 -7.37 -4.70 -12.87
C ARG A 83 -7.32 -3.43 -12.02
N ILE A 84 -6.47 -3.45 -11.01
CA ILE A 84 -6.28 -2.28 -10.15
C ILE A 84 -5.67 -1.14 -10.96
N ARG A 85 -4.68 -1.46 -11.80
CA ARG A 85 -4.06 -0.45 -12.66
C ARG A 85 -5.07 0.15 -13.65
N LYS A 86 -5.95 -0.67 -14.19
CA LYS A 86 -7.00 -0.19 -15.08
C LYS A 86 -7.94 0.76 -14.35
N ALA A 87 -8.36 0.40 -13.13
CA ALA A 87 -9.22 1.27 -12.33
C ALA A 87 -8.49 2.56 -11.97
N LEU A 88 -7.19 2.46 -11.66
CA LEU A 88 -6.37 3.61 -11.31
C LEU A 88 -6.25 4.57 -12.49
N SER A 89 -6.11 4.05 -13.70
CA SER A 89 -5.99 4.88 -14.89
C SER A 89 -7.22 5.74 -15.15
N LYS A 90 -8.36 5.33 -14.63
CA LYS A 90 -9.60 6.11 -14.76
C LYS A 90 -9.71 7.23 -13.73
N LYS A 91 -8.94 7.13 -12.66
CA LYS A 91 -8.99 8.13 -11.57
C LYS A 91 -7.87 9.15 -11.65
N ILE A 92 -6.74 8.78 -12.23
CA ILE A 92 -5.55 9.62 -12.23
C ILE A 92 -5.17 9.96 -13.66
N ASP A 93 -5.06 11.26 -13.91
CA ASP A 93 -4.63 11.75 -15.22
C ASP A 93 -3.12 11.96 -15.18
N MET A 94 -2.39 10.89 -15.46
CA MET A 94 -0.94 10.93 -15.55
C MET A 94 -0.51 10.42 -16.92
N LYS A 95 0.49 11.08 -17.49
CA LYS A 95 1.02 10.66 -18.80
C LYS A 95 1.53 9.22 -18.75
N PHE A 96 2.23 8.88 -17.65
CA PHE A 96 2.73 7.53 -17.45
C PHE A 96 2.28 7.09 -16.06
N LEU A 97 1.41 6.08 -16.03
CA LEU A 97 0.94 5.51 -14.78
C LEU A 97 2.03 4.62 -14.20
N PRO A 98 2.37 4.76 -12.92
CA PRO A 98 3.40 3.91 -12.33
C PRO A 98 2.94 2.47 -12.22
N LYS A 99 3.90 1.56 -12.17
CA LYS A 99 3.64 0.17 -11.88
C LYS A 99 3.45 0.05 -10.37
N VAL A 100 2.40 -0.64 -9.96
CA VAL A 100 2.07 -0.77 -8.53
C VAL A 100 2.45 -2.15 -8.03
N TYR A 101 3.21 -2.18 -6.93
CA TYR A 101 3.61 -3.40 -6.24
C TYR A 101 2.98 -3.42 -4.86
N PHE A 102 2.40 -4.53 -4.48
CA PHE A 102 1.76 -4.65 -3.17
C PHE A 102 2.66 -5.38 -2.19
N VAL A 103 2.78 -4.86 -0.99
CA VAL A 103 3.60 -5.42 0.08
C VAL A 103 2.79 -5.37 1.37
N GLY A 104 2.90 -6.40 2.18
CA GLY A 104 2.24 -6.38 3.49
C GLY A 104 2.90 -5.38 4.42
N ASP A 105 2.08 -4.60 5.10
CA ASP A 105 2.58 -3.67 6.12
C ASP A 105 2.77 -4.43 7.42
N LYS A 106 4.01 -4.65 7.81
CA LYS A 106 4.36 -5.45 8.99
C LYS A 106 4.57 -4.61 10.24
N SER A 107 4.40 -3.31 10.16
CA SER A 107 4.59 -2.46 11.33
C SER A 107 3.60 -2.78 12.44
N PHE A 108 2.38 -3.17 12.09
CA PHE A 108 1.37 -3.56 13.06
C PHE A 108 1.72 -4.87 13.75
N ASP A 109 2.26 -5.84 13.01
CA ASP A 109 2.68 -7.12 13.58
C ASP A 109 3.76 -6.92 14.65
N TYR A 110 4.69 -6.03 14.37
CA TYR A 110 5.75 -5.74 15.31
C TYR A 110 5.18 -5.10 16.58
N ALA A 111 4.26 -4.17 16.44
CA ALA A 111 3.62 -3.51 17.57
C ALA A 111 2.86 -4.51 18.43
N GLU A 112 2.13 -5.44 17.83
CA GLU A 112 1.42 -6.48 18.57
C GLU A 112 2.37 -7.35 19.36
N LYS A 113 3.49 -7.75 18.78
CA LYS A 113 4.49 -8.56 19.47
C LYS A 113 5.06 -7.84 20.67
N ILE A 114 5.34 -6.56 20.54
CA ILE A 114 5.85 -5.75 21.64
C ILE A 114 4.83 -5.68 22.77
N GLU A 115 3.57 -5.44 22.45
CA GLU A 115 2.50 -5.38 23.43
C GLU A 115 2.35 -6.70 24.18
N LYS A 116 2.38 -7.82 23.47
CA LYS A 116 2.30 -9.14 24.09
C LYS A 116 3.45 -9.39 25.05
N LEU A 117 4.67 -9.02 24.66
CA LEU A 117 5.83 -9.18 25.54
C LEU A 117 5.70 -8.35 26.79
N ILE A 118 5.18 -7.14 26.70
CA ILE A 118 4.97 -6.27 27.84
C ILE A 118 3.93 -6.88 28.77
N GLU A 119 2.84 -7.39 28.23
CA GLU A 119 1.79 -8.03 29.02
C GLU A 119 2.28 -9.28 29.74
N GLU A 120 3.07 -10.10 29.06
CA GLU A 120 3.60 -11.33 29.64
C GLU A 120 4.60 -11.04 30.78
N ASN A 121 5.23 -9.90 30.77
CA ASN A 121 6.22 -9.54 31.76
C ASN A 121 5.64 -8.72 32.92
N LYS A 122 4.34 -8.55 32.95
CA LYS A 122 3.68 -7.96 34.11
C LYS A 122 3.48 -9.02 35.19
#